data_90c6c160e96e0bee4c401f9e69e905ea
#
_entry.id   90c6c160e96e0bee4c401f9e69e905ea
#
_cell.length_a   1.000
_cell.length_b   1.000
_cell.length_c   1.000
_cell.angle_alpha   90.00
_cell.angle_beta   90.00
_cell.angle_gamma   90.00
#
_symmetry.space_group_name_H-M   'P 1'
#
loop_
_entity.id
_entity.type
_entity.pdbx_description
1 polymer ?
#
loop_
_entity_poly.entity_id
_entity_poly.type
_entity_poly.pdbx_seq_one_letter_code
_entity_poly.pdbx_strand_id
1 'polypeptide(L)'
;MLDTGQVIADRYELLKQLGRGGFSEVWLALDKLTDVKVAIKIYAPGMGLDDAGISLFTQEFSLVFDINHTNLLHPTYYDCWERMPYLILPF
;
A
#
# COMPACT_ATOMS: atom_id res chain seq x y z
N MET A 1 -1.70 5.57 -14.10
CA MET A 1 -0.99 6.42 -13.15
C MET A 1 -1.92 6.80 -12.00
N LEU A 2 -1.41 6.78 -10.79
CA LEU A 2 -2.21 7.12 -9.62
C LEU A 2 -2.40 8.62 -9.49
N ASP A 3 -3.56 9.04 -8.99
CA ASP A 3 -3.88 10.46 -8.87
C ASP A 3 -4.79 10.71 -7.66
N THR A 4 -4.81 11.95 -7.21
CA THR A 4 -5.67 12.40 -6.12
C THR A 4 -7.13 12.11 -6.45
N GLY A 5 -7.86 11.58 -5.47
CA GLY A 5 -9.27 11.21 -5.62
C GLY A 5 -9.50 9.79 -6.08
N GLN A 6 -8.46 9.10 -6.54
CA GLN A 6 -8.58 7.71 -6.95
C GLN A 6 -8.80 6.83 -5.72
N VAL A 7 -9.68 5.84 -5.84
CA VAL A 7 -10.01 4.93 -4.75
C VAL A 7 -9.35 3.58 -5.01
N ILE A 8 -8.49 3.14 -4.10
CA ILE A 8 -7.78 1.88 -4.19
C ILE A 8 -8.58 0.82 -3.44
N ALA A 9 -8.80 -0.33 -4.08
CA ALA A 9 -9.47 -1.49 -3.49
C ALA A 9 -10.86 -1.14 -2.92
N ASP A 10 -11.56 -0.19 -3.55
CA ASP A 10 -12.87 0.32 -3.13
C ASP A 10 -12.89 0.83 -1.68
N ARG A 11 -11.73 1.18 -1.14
CA ARG A 11 -11.62 1.53 0.27
C ARG A 11 -10.78 2.76 0.55
N TYR A 12 -9.63 2.90 -0.12
CA TYR A 12 -8.66 3.95 0.23
C TYR A 12 -8.68 5.05 -0.82
N GLU A 13 -9.16 6.21 -0.44
CA GLU A 13 -9.18 7.37 -1.34
C GLU A 13 -7.86 8.13 -1.21
N LEU A 14 -7.14 8.27 -2.31
CA LEU A 14 -5.86 8.98 -2.34
C LEU A 14 -6.10 10.48 -2.18
N LEU A 15 -5.48 11.09 -1.17
CA LEU A 15 -5.65 12.50 -0.87
C LEU A 15 -4.44 13.33 -1.31
N LYS A 16 -3.23 12.86 -1.00
CA LYS A 16 -2.01 13.63 -1.26
C LYS A 16 -0.82 12.68 -1.37
N GLN A 17 0.01 12.88 -2.37
CA GLN A 17 1.25 12.12 -2.48
C GLN A 17 2.25 12.60 -1.43
N LEU A 18 2.76 11.68 -0.61
CA LEU A 18 3.70 11.97 0.47
C LEU A 18 5.14 11.71 0.04
N GLY A 19 5.35 10.77 -0.86
CA GLY A 19 6.69 10.43 -1.31
C GLY A 19 6.67 9.56 -2.55
N ARG A 20 7.85 9.42 -3.16
CA ARG A 20 8.00 8.67 -4.39
C ARG A 20 9.39 8.07 -4.45
N GLY A 21 9.45 6.75 -4.65
CA GLY A 21 10.68 6.03 -4.90
C GLY A 21 10.77 5.61 -6.35
N GLY A 22 11.80 4.83 -6.69
CA GLY A 22 11.97 4.32 -8.05
C GLY A 22 10.92 3.29 -8.43
N PHE A 23 10.32 2.63 -7.48
CA PHE A 23 9.41 1.52 -7.72
C PHE A 23 8.13 1.58 -6.89
N SER A 24 7.95 2.65 -6.13
CA SER A 24 6.77 2.78 -5.26
C SER A 24 6.40 4.24 -5.05
N GLU A 25 5.16 4.45 -4.64
CA GLU A 25 4.66 5.76 -4.22
C GLU A 25 4.00 5.62 -2.87
N VAL A 26 4.14 6.64 -2.03
CA VAL A 26 3.47 6.69 -0.74
C VAL A 26 2.46 7.83 -0.77
N TRP A 27 1.24 7.52 -0.37
CA TRP A 27 0.14 8.47 -0.39
C TRP A 27 -0.51 8.58 0.98
N LEU A 28 -0.93 9.79 1.32
CA LEU A 28 -1.91 9.98 2.38
C LEU A 28 -3.27 9.58 1.79
N ALA A 29 -3.99 8.72 2.48
CA ALA A 29 -5.27 8.23 2.00
C ALA A 29 -6.31 8.24 3.13
N LEU A 30 -7.57 8.36 2.75
CA LEU A 30 -8.67 8.18 3.67
C LEU A 30 -9.18 6.75 3.55
N ASP A 31 -9.14 6.02 4.66
CA ASP A 31 -9.77 4.70 4.74
C ASP A 31 -11.27 4.95 4.90
N LYS A 32 -12.02 4.74 3.83
CA LYS A 32 -13.45 5.06 3.81
C LYS A 32 -14.27 4.12 4.66
N LEU A 33 -13.73 2.97 5.01
CA LEU A 33 -14.42 2.01 5.88
C LEU A 33 -14.39 2.46 7.34
N THR A 34 -13.25 3.00 7.80
CA THR A 34 -13.05 3.39 9.19
C THR A 34 -13.10 4.90 9.39
N ASP A 35 -13.11 5.67 8.31
CA ASP A 35 -13.05 7.14 8.31
C ASP A 35 -11.78 7.67 8.98
N VAL A 36 -10.68 6.94 8.84
CA VAL A 36 -9.39 7.28 9.42
C VAL A 36 -8.37 7.49 8.30
N LYS A 37 -7.51 8.48 8.45
CA LYS A 37 -6.41 8.70 7.51
C LYS A 37 -5.29 7.72 7.77
N VAL A 38 -4.71 7.18 6.70
CA VAL A 38 -3.61 6.22 6.74
C VAL A 38 -2.58 6.63 5.69
N ALA A 39 -1.38 6.06 5.80
CA ALA A 39 -0.42 6.10 4.71
C ALA A 39 -0.53 4.80 3.93
N ILE A 40 -0.55 4.89 2.60
CA ILE A 40 -0.56 3.72 1.75
C ILE A 40 0.67 3.76 0.84
N LYS A 41 1.46 2.70 0.89
CA LYS A 41 2.61 2.54 0.02
C LYS A 41 2.23 1.57 -1.08
N ILE A 42 2.30 2.02 -2.33
CA ILE A 42 1.85 1.27 -3.50
C ILE A 42 3.06 0.97 -4.37
N TYR A 43 3.22 -0.30 -4.74
CA TYR A 43 4.33 -0.77 -5.56
C TYR A 43 3.91 -0.93 -7.00
N ALA A 44 4.85 -0.71 -7.92
CA ALA A 44 4.62 -0.74 -9.36
C ALA A 44 3.40 0.11 -9.77
N PRO A 45 3.34 1.39 -9.33
CA PRO A 45 2.16 2.21 -9.53
C PRO A 45 1.87 2.42 -11.01
N GLY A 46 0.62 2.14 -11.40
CA GLY A 46 0.16 2.28 -12.77
C GLY A 46 0.58 1.17 -13.72
N MET A 47 1.47 0.28 -13.29
CA MET A 47 1.98 -0.81 -14.13
C MET A 47 1.51 -2.19 -13.67
N GLY A 48 1.58 -2.41 -12.37
CA GLY A 48 1.31 -3.72 -11.79
C GLY A 48 2.45 -4.69 -12.01
N LEU A 49 2.37 -5.85 -11.35
CA LEU A 49 3.34 -6.92 -11.44
C LEU A 49 2.73 -8.15 -12.10
N ASP A 50 3.56 -9.02 -12.65
CA ASP A 50 3.12 -10.34 -13.11
C ASP A 50 2.91 -11.28 -11.90
N ASP A 51 2.45 -12.50 -12.16
CA ASP A 51 2.15 -13.46 -11.10
C ASP A 51 3.39 -13.79 -10.26
N ALA A 52 4.55 -13.91 -10.89
CA ALA A 52 5.78 -14.20 -10.17
C ALA A 52 6.17 -13.05 -9.25
N GLY A 53 6.03 -11.80 -9.72
CA GLY A 53 6.31 -10.63 -8.92
C GLY A 53 5.36 -10.49 -7.74
N ILE A 54 4.07 -10.74 -7.96
CA ILE A 54 3.07 -10.70 -6.89
C ILE A 54 3.37 -11.76 -5.83
N SER A 55 3.71 -12.99 -6.24
CA SER A 55 4.05 -14.05 -5.30
C SER A 55 5.26 -13.69 -4.46
N LEU A 56 6.27 -13.09 -5.07
CA LEU A 56 7.47 -12.66 -4.34
C LEU A 56 7.15 -11.59 -3.31
N PHE A 57 6.35 -10.59 -3.67
CA PHE A 57 5.94 -9.55 -2.73
C PHE A 57 5.10 -10.12 -1.60
N THR A 58 4.16 -11.01 -1.91
CA THR A 58 3.32 -11.65 -0.90
C THR A 58 4.17 -12.40 0.12
N GLN A 59 5.19 -13.13 -0.35
CA GLN A 59 6.10 -13.86 0.52
C GLN A 59 6.88 -12.93 1.44
N GLU A 60 7.40 -11.82 0.90
CA GLU A 60 8.15 -10.84 1.69
C GLU A 60 7.25 -10.14 2.71
N PHE A 61 6.04 -9.77 2.32
CA PHE A 61 5.09 -9.13 3.23
C PHE A 61 4.69 -10.07 4.36
N SER A 62 4.49 -11.35 4.06
CA SER A 62 4.17 -12.35 5.08
C SER A 62 5.26 -12.41 6.14
N LEU A 63 6.52 -12.36 5.74
CA LEU A 63 7.65 -12.35 6.69
C LEU A 63 7.61 -11.10 7.57
N VAL A 64 7.29 -9.94 7.01
CA VAL A 64 7.19 -8.69 7.76
C VAL A 64 6.07 -8.78 8.80
N PHE A 65 4.93 -9.34 8.44
CA PHE A 65 3.78 -9.45 9.35
C PHE A 65 3.97 -10.54 10.40
N ASP A 66 4.73 -11.59 10.08
CA ASP A 66 4.99 -12.70 11.01
C ASP A 66 6.01 -12.30 12.09
N ILE A 67 6.85 -11.31 11.83
CA ILE A 67 7.81 -10.84 12.82
C ILE A 67 7.09 -9.93 13.80
N ASN A 68 7.21 -10.23 15.09
CA ASN A 68 6.59 -9.43 16.14
C ASN A 68 7.41 -8.16 16.35
N HIS A 69 7.05 -7.10 15.68
CA HIS A 69 7.73 -5.82 15.76
C HIS A 69 7.07 -4.90 16.77
N THR A 70 7.90 -4.19 17.52
CA THR A 70 7.44 -3.08 18.36
C THR A 70 7.59 -1.74 17.65
N ASN A 71 8.01 -1.75 16.41
CA ASN A 71 8.23 -0.56 15.60
C ASN A 71 6.90 0.11 15.25
N LEU A 72 6.81 1.43 15.46
CA LEU A 72 5.62 2.22 15.16
C LEU A 72 5.32 2.29 13.66
N LEU A 73 6.31 2.01 12.80
CA LEU A 73 6.15 2.03 11.35
C LEU A 73 5.75 0.67 10.79
N HIS A 74 5.41 -0.27 11.67
CA HIS A 74 4.98 -1.60 11.26
C HIS A 74 3.68 -1.50 10.44
N PRO A 75 3.63 -2.12 9.25
CA PRO A 75 2.40 -2.10 8.45
C PRO A 75 1.27 -2.82 9.18
N THR A 76 0.07 -2.27 9.05
CA THR A 76 -1.13 -2.84 9.69
C THR A 76 -1.89 -3.78 8.77
N TYR A 77 -1.67 -3.67 7.46
CA TYR A 77 -2.39 -4.47 6.47
C TYR A 77 -1.62 -4.47 5.15
N TYR A 78 -1.75 -5.53 4.38
CA TYR A 78 -1.22 -5.58 3.01
C TYR A 78 -2.16 -6.36 2.12
N ASP A 79 -2.16 -6.01 0.83
CA ASP A 79 -2.94 -6.71 -0.17
C ASP A 79 -2.42 -6.30 -1.55
N CYS A 80 -3.14 -6.67 -2.58
CA CYS A 80 -2.82 -6.33 -3.96
C CYS A 80 -4.08 -5.82 -4.65
N TRP A 81 -3.96 -4.72 -5.39
CA TRP A 81 -5.06 -4.16 -6.16
C TRP A 81 -4.60 -3.88 -7.58
N GLU A 82 -5.32 -4.44 -8.55
CA GLU A 82 -4.96 -4.34 -9.97
C GLU A 82 -3.48 -4.64 -10.21
N ARG A 83 -3.01 -5.72 -9.58
CA ARG A 83 -1.65 -6.23 -9.66
C ARG A 83 -0.60 -5.30 -9.06
N MET A 84 -1.03 -4.32 -8.29
CA MET A 84 -0.14 -3.44 -7.53
C MET A 84 -0.19 -3.82 -6.05
N PRO A 85 0.89 -4.41 -5.51
CA PRO A 85 0.94 -4.66 -4.06
C PRO A 85 0.94 -3.36 -3.29
N TYR A 86 0.29 -3.35 -2.13
CA TYR A 86 0.29 -2.17 -1.28
C TYR A 86 0.36 -2.54 0.20
N LEU A 87 0.88 -1.60 0.98
CA LEU A 87 0.95 -1.70 2.44
C LEU A 87 0.19 -0.53 3.04
N ILE A 88 -0.53 -0.80 4.13
CA ILE A 88 -1.15 0.25 4.92
C ILE A 88 -0.29 0.48 6.15
N LEU A 89 0.06 1.73 6.39
CA LEU A 89 0.91 2.16 7.47
C LEU A 89 0.17 3.16 8.34
N PRO A 90 0.41 3.21 9.65
CA PRO A 90 -0.15 4.27 10.48
C PRO A 90 0.31 5.64 10.00
N PHE A 91 -0.56 6.60 10.07
CA PHE A 91 -0.23 7.97 9.67
C PHE A 91 -0.11 8.88 10.88
#